data_50fa9889c048ce57995afaa3ca47fc09
#
_entry.id   50fa9889c048ce57995afaa3ca47fc09
#
_cell.length_a   1.000
_cell.length_b   1.000
_cell.length_c   1.000
_cell.angle_alpha   90.00
_cell.angle_beta   90.00
_cell.angle_gamma   90.00
#
_symmetry.space_group_name_H-M   'P 1'
#
loop_
_entity.id
_entity.type
_entity.pdbx_description
1 polymer ?
#
loop_
_entity_poly.entity_id
_entity_poly.type
_entity_poly.pdbx_seq_one_letter_code
_entity_poly.pdbx_strand_id
1 'polypeptide(L)'
;MKRLFIALAAILISANCISAETLHIRTVNTSLVLSVKKGGNADYLYYGDRISDADATSLPGSGVRYINACPVFGMNGEYEPLISATQPDGNMTLDVKVESWECPDGENAVILLKDRVYPFYIELHFRARPECDIIETWTEIHHEARKEVTLNRFGSAVLPIRRGNVWVSHLYGSWANEARLVEEKLEPGQLVIQNRDGVRNSVRSHAEVMISLDGKARENSGRVIGAALCYG
;
A
#
# COMPACT_ATOMS: atom_id res chain seq x y z
N MET A 1 -32.49 35.55 50.95
CA MET A 1 -32.39 34.10 50.57
C MET A 1 -32.05 34.04 49.09
N LYS A 2 -30.78 33.85 48.77
CA LYS A 2 -30.30 33.68 47.36
C LYS A 2 -30.23 32.19 47.05
N ARG A 3 -31.04 31.71 46.10
CA ARG A 3 -31.01 30.34 45.63
C ARG A 3 -29.89 30.20 44.61
N LEU A 4 -28.90 29.36 44.94
CA LEU A 4 -27.79 29.01 44.10
C LEU A 4 -28.25 27.86 43.17
N PHE A 5 -28.36 28.13 41.88
CA PHE A 5 -28.58 27.07 40.87
C PHE A 5 -27.23 26.46 40.50
N ILE A 6 -27.00 25.24 40.91
CA ILE A 6 -25.87 24.44 40.45
C ILE A 6 -26.31 23.78 39.14
N ALA A 7 -25.77 24.26 38.01
CA ALA A 7 -25.95 23.61 36.73
C ALA A 7 -24.97 22.43 36.65
N LEU A 8 -25.51 21.22 36.69
CA LEU A 8 -24.76 19.98 36.49
C LEU A 8 -24.50 19.80 34.97
N ALA A 9 -23.31 20.17 34.49
CA ALA A 9 -22.89 19.90 33.14
C ALA A 9 -22.58 18.41 33.02
N ALA A 10 -23.47 17.65 32.39
CA ALA A 10 -23.21 16.27 32.00
C ALA A 10 -22.18 16.25 30.86
N ILE A 11 -20.94 15.92 31.17
CA ILE A 11 -19.91 15.63 30.20
C ILE A 11 -20.28 14.26 29.59
N LEU A 12 -20.90 14.29 28.41
CA LEU A 12 -21.03 13.13 27.57
C LEU A 12 -19.62 12.74 27.07
N ILE A 13 -18.96 11.85 27.79
CA ILE A 13 -17.81 11.12 27.28
C ILE A 13 -18.39 10.16 26.23
N SER A 14 -18.40 10.58 24.96
CA SER A 14 -18.58 9.65 23.86
C SER A 14 -17.39 8.68 23.90
N ALA A 15 -17.63 7.47 24.37
CA ALA A 15 -16.70 6.37 24.16
C ALA A 15 -16.63 6.17 22.65
N ASN A 16 -15.64 6.77 21.99
CA ASN A 16 -15.28 6.46 20.63
C ASN A 16 -14.84 4.98 20.63
N CYS A 17 -15.79 4.10 20.35
CA CYS A 17 -15.47 2.74 19.95
C CYS A 17 -14.65 2.88 18.66
N ILE A 18 -13.31 2.73 18.75
CA ILE A 18 -12.40 2.79 17.61
C ILE A 18 -12.61 1.49 16.83
N SER A 19 -13.70 1.44 16.07
CA SER A 19 -13.92 0.38 15.09
C SER A 19 -12.96 0.56 13.91
N ALA A 20 -12.60 -0.53 13.25
CA ALA A 20 -11.92 -0.44 11.97
C ALA A 20 -12.86 0.20 10.94
N GLU A 21 -12.32 1.06 10.10
CA GLU A 21 -13.03 1.67 8.98
C GLU A 21 -12.54 1.08 7.67
N THR A 22 -13.44 1.01 6.70
CA THR A 22 -13.16 0.49 5.36
C THR A 22 -13.00 1.65 4.39
N LEU A 23 -11.82 1.78 3.79
CA LEU A 23 -11.56 2.71 2.69
C LEU A 23 -11.78 1.99 1.37
N HIS A 24 -12.66 2.51 0.54
CA HIS A 24 -12.98 1.97 -0.77
C HIS A 24 -12.58 2.94 -1.88
N ILE A 25 -11.40 2.72 -2.45
CA ILE A 25 -10.85 3.48 -3.58
C ILE A 25 -11.28 2.76 -4.87
N ARG A 26 -11.82 3.53 -5.83
CA ARG A 26 -12.51 2.90 -6.95
C ARG A 26 -12.39 3.70 -8.26
N THR A 27 -12.21 2.96 -9.33
CA THR A 27 -12.32 3.44 -10.72
C THR A 27 -13.66 2.99 -11.33
N VAL A 28 -13.78 2.99 -12.65
CA VAL A 28 -14.97 2.47 -13.35
C VAL A 28 -15.12 0.97 -13.17
N ASN A 29 -14.02 0.20 -13.33
CA ASN A 29 -14.05 -1.26 -13.34
C ASN A 29 -13.26 -1.91 -12.18
N THR A 30 -12.52 -1.12 -11.40
CA THR A 30 -11.61 -1.64 -10.36
C THR A 30 -11.96 -1.11 -8.98
N SER A 31 -11.80 -1.96 -7.96
CA SER A 31 -11.89 -1.61 -6.55
C SER A 31 -10.62 -2.00 -5.82
N LEU A 32 -10.15 -1.09 -4.97
CA LEU A 32 -9.14 -1.31 -3.95
C LEU A 32 -9.78 -1.03 -2.59
N VAL A 33 -9.71 -1.99 -1.68
CA VAL A 33 -10.31 -1.85 -0.35
C VAL A 33 -9.26 -2.08 0.72
N LEU A 34 -9.15 -1.13 1.64
CA LEU A 34 -8.29 -1.22 2.81
C LEU A 34 -9.13 -1.16 4.09
N SER A 35 -8.65 -1.82 5.13
CA SER A 35 -9.11 -1.63 6.51
C SER A 35 -8.12 -0.76 7.24
N VAL A 36 -8.59 0.27 7.91
CA VAL A 36 -7.78 1.15 8.75
C VAL A 36 -8.37 1.24 10.14
N LYS A 37 -7.49 1.32 11.14
CA LYS A 37 -7.90 1.49 12.54
C LYS A 37 -6.88 2.33 13.25
N LYS A 38 -7.30 3.39 13.91
CA LYS A 38 -6.39 4.23 14.70
C LYS A 38 -5.62 3.40 15.73
N GLY A 39 -4.30 3.54 15.75
CA GLY A 39 -3.39 2.72 16.57
C GLY A 39 -3.19 1.28 16.07
N GLY A 40 -3.82 0.90 14.96
CA GLY A 40 -3.67 -0.38 14.28
C GLY A 40 -2.83 -0.27 13.01
N ASN A 41 -2.95 -1.27 12.15
CA ASN A 41 -2.34 -1.27 10.83
C ASN A 41 -3.32 -0.75 9.77
N ALA A 42 -2.79 -0.45 8.58
CA ALA A 42 -3.56 -0.35 7.35
C ALA A 42 -3.38 -1.67 6.59
N ASP A 43 -4.46 -2.39 6.36
CA ASP A 43 -4.41 -3.73 5.76
C ASP A 43 -5.23 -3.77 4.47
N TYR A 44 -4.68 -4.40 3.43
CA TYR A 44 -5.43 -4.67 2.20
C TYR A 44 -6.50 -5.73 2.43
N LEU A 45 -7.74 -5.45 2.05
CA LEU A 45 -8.86 -6.40 2.07
C LEU A 45 -9.13 -6.98 0.70
N TYR A 46 -9.10 -6.14 -0.34
CA TYR A 46 -9.47 -6.52 -1.69
C TYR A 46 -8.75 -5.64 -2.73
N TYR A 47 -8.40 -6.25 -3.84
CA TYR A 47 -8.04 -5.58 -5.08
C TYR A 47 -8.53 -6.44 -6.26
N GLY A 48 -9.31 -5.86 -7.15
CA GLY A 48 -9.87 -6.57 -8.30
C GLY A 48 -11.03 -5.83 -8.94
N ASP A 49 -11.93 -6.59 -9.57
CA ASP A 49 -13.11 -6.07 -10.26
C ASP A 49 -13.94 -5.16 -9.34
N ARG A 50 -14.64 -4.21 -9.93
CA ARG A 50 -15.47 -3.25 -9.20
C ARG A 50 -16.53 -3.97 -8.37
N ILE A 51 -16.56 -3.68 -7.07
CA ILE A 51 -17.58 -4.13 -6.13
C ILE A 51 -18.40 -2.94 -5.61
N SER A 52 -19.56 -3.21 -5.01
CA SER A 52 -20.37 -2.18 -4.37
C SER A 52 -19.79 -1.73 -3.03
N ASP A 53 -20.17 -0.53 -2.56
CA ASP A 53 -19.77 -0.05 -1.23
C ASP A 53 -20.30 -0.96 -0.11
N ALA A 54 -21.47 -1.57 -0.30
CA ALA A 54 -22.01 -2.54 0.64
C ALA A 54 -21.17 -3.81 0.72
N ASP A 55 -20.74 -4.35 -0.43
CA ASP A 55 -19.85 -5.51 -0.48
C ASP A 55 -18.48 -5.18 0.14
N ALA A 56 -17.90 -4.01 -0.19
CA ALA A 56 -16.65 -3.56 0.37
C ALA A 56 -16.70 -3.48 1.91
N THR A 57 -17.78 -2.95 2.46
CA THR A 57 -18.00 -2.86 3.92
C THR A 57 -18.23 -4.22 4.56
N SER A 58 -18.78 -5.19 3.82
CA SER A 58 -19.06 -6.55 4.32
C SER A 58 -17.85 -7.48 4.26
N LEU A 59 -16.73 -7.04 3.66
CA LEU A 59 -15.51 -7.85 3.63
C LEU A 59 -15.09 -8.22 5.05
N PRO A 60 -14.74 -9.47 5.30
CA PRO A 60 -14.44 -9.94 6.65
C PRO A 60 -13.21 -9.21 7.20
N GLY A 61 -13.43 -8.45 8.26
CA GLY A 61 -12.40 -7.64 8.93
C GLY A 61 -11.47 -8.43 9.85
N SER A 62 -11.65 -9.74 10.04
CA SER A 62 -10.79 -10.50 10.95
C SER A 62 -10.78 -12.00 10.61
N GLY A 63 -9.62 -12.63 10.78
CA GLY A 63 -9.45 -14.07 10.60
C GLY A 63 -8.79 -14.50 9.29
N VAL A 64 -8.69 -13.63 8.31
CA VAL A 64 -7.80 -13.84 7.15
C VAL A 64 -6.49 -13.11 7.43
N ARG A 65 -5.35 -13.68 7.10
CA ARG A 65 -4.07 -12.95 7.14
C ARG A 65 -4.16 -11.79 6.15
N TYR A 66 -4.39 -10.61 6.69
CA TYR A 66 -4.30 -9.38 5.90
C TYR A 66 -2.85 -9.05 5.65
N ILE A 67 -2.60 -8.44 4.51
CA ILE A 67 -1.29 -7.96 4.21
C ILE A 67 -1.27 -6.46 4.52
N ASN A 68 -0.38 -6.10 5.45
CA ASN A 68 -0.13 -4.72 5.81
C ASN A 68 0.28 -3.91 4.57
N ALA A 69 -0.38 -2.78 4.35
CA ALA A 69 -0.08 -1.88 3.24
C ALA A 69 1.28 -1.17 3.41
N CYS A 70 1.82 -1.13 4.62
CA CYS A 70 3.13 -0.56 4.91
C CYS A 70 3.94 -1.48 5.83
N PRO A 71 4.46 -2.62 5.35
CA PRO A 71 5.37 -3.43 6.12
C PRO A 71 6.68 -2.67 6.33
N VAL A 72 7.11 -2.49 7.58
CA VAL A 72 8.37 -1.83 7.93
C VAL A 72 9.32 -2.80 8.61
N PHE A 73 10.62 -2.50 8.56
CA PHE A 73 11.61 -3.31 9.25
C PHE A 73 11.38 -3.31 10.77
N GLY A 74 11.34 -4.51 11.37
CA GLY A 74 11.07 -4.70 12.80
C GLY A 74 9.64 -5.13 13.11
N MET A 75 8.69 -5.00 12.18
CA MET A 75 7.39 -5.64 12.28
C MET A 75 7.49 -7.11 11.90
N ASN A 76 6.62 -7.95 12.44
CA ASN A 76 6.59 -9.42 12.28
C ASN A 76 7.05 -9.89 10.90
N GLY A 77 8.29 -10.31 10.82
CA GLY A 77 9.15 -10.39 9.66
C GLY A 77 8.88 -11.50 8.66
N GLU A 78 7.67 -11.69 8.18
CA GLU A 78 7.40 -12.64 7.09
C GLU A 78 7.60 -12.04 5.69
N TYR A 79 7.81 -10.71 5.58
CA TYR A 79 7.83 -10.00 4.30
C TYR A 79 9.04 -9.07 4.19
N GLU A 80 9.47 -8.88 2.97
CA GLU A 80 10.42 -7.83 2.64
C GLU A 80 9.82 -6.46 3.04
N PRO A 81 10.49 -5.67 3.86
CA PRO A 81 9.93 -4.39 4.30
C PRO A 81 9.83 -3.41 3.12
N LEU A 82 8.74 -2.66 3.07
CA LEU A 82 8.61 -1.51 2.16
C LEU A 82 9.58 -0.40 2.56
N ILE A 83 9.71 -0.18 3.88
CA ILE A 83 10.54 0.88 4.45
C ILE A 83 11.44 0.31 5.54
N SER A 84 12.70 0.72 5.49
CA SER A 84 13.70 0.49 6.55
C SER A 84 14.50 1.77 6.76
N ALA A 85 14.62 2.21 8.01
CA ALA A 85 15.37 3.39 8.39
C ALA A 85 16.20 3.14 9.64
N THR A 86 17.38 3.77 9.70
CA THR A 86 18.20 3.80 10.91
C THR A 86 17.98 5.12 11.64
N GLN A 87 17.50 5.03 12.87
CA GLN A 87 17.22 6.17 13.73
C GLN A 87 18.51 6.77 14.30
N PRO A 88 18.50 8.00 14.84
CA PRO A 88 19.70 8.68 15.36
C PRO A 88 20.46 7.93 16.47
N ASP A 89 19.82 7.01 17.15
CA ASP A 89 20.40 6.15 18.19
C ASP A 89 20.94 4.81 17.65
N GLY A 90 20.86 4.60 16.32
CA GLY A 90 21.31 3.38 15.65
C GLY A 90 20.23 2.29 15.56
N ASN A 91 19.05 2.48 16.15
CA ASN A 91 17.97 1.50 16.07
C ASN A 91 17.34 1.50 14.68
N MET A 92 17.07 0.32 14.14
CA MET A 92 16.42 0.13 12.83
C MET A 92 14.97 -0.32 12.96
N THR A 93 14.53 -0.73 14.15
CA THR A 93 13.16 -1.22 14.35
C THR A 93 12.17 -0.06 14.28
N LEU A 94 11.19 -0.19 13.41
CA LEU A 94 10.04 0.70 13.29
C LEU A 94 8.77 -0.04 13.75
N ASP A 95 7.89 0.67 14.48
CA ASP A 95 6.56 0.20 14.86
C ASP A 95 5.52 1.27 14.51
N VAL A 96 5.25 1.39 13.21
CA VAL A 96 4.31 2.39 12.69
C VAL A 96 2.86 1.93 12.86
N LYS A 97 2.02 2.87 13.25
CA LYS A 97 0.57 2.67 13.41
C LYS A 97 -0.19 3.79 12.74
N VAL A 98 -1.40 3.47 12.29
CA VAL A 98 -2.32 4.46 11.72
C VAL A 98 -2.62 5.55 12.74
N GLU A 99 -2.32 6.78 12.41
CA GLU A 99 -2.64 7.98 13.18
C GLU A 99 -3.95 8.61 12.70
N SER A 100 -4.09 8.78 11.39
CA SER A 100 -5.29 9.33 10.75
C SER A 100 -5.40 8.86 9.30
N TRP A 101 -6.56 9.08 8.70
CA TRP A 101 -6.81 8.83 7.28
C TRP A 101 -7.90 9.75 6.73
N GLU A 102 -7.89 9.91 5.43
CA GLU A 102 -8.90 10.65 4.67
C GLU A 102 -9.25 9.86 3.40
N CYS A 103 -10.53 9.79 3.08
CA CYS A 103 -11.04 9.21 1.82
C CYS A 103 -12.38 9.89 1.46
N PRO A 104 -12.36 11.18 1.06
CA PRO A 104 -13.56 12.00 0.98
C PRO A 104 -14.51 11.62 -0.16
N ASP A 105 -14.00 11.08 -1.25
CA ASP A 105 -14.72 10.87 -2.50
C ASP A 105 -14.67 9.43 -3.04
N GLY A 106 -13.90 8.56 -2.41
CA GLY A 106 -13.64 7.19 -2.90
C GLY A 106 -12.75 7.13 -4.14
N GLU A 107 -12.14 8.24 -4.52
CA GLU A 107 -11.11 8.31 -5.57
C GLU A 107 -9.75 8.61 -4.98
N ASN A 108 -9.72 9.42 -3.92
CA ASN A 108 -8.49 9.82 -3.24
C ASN A 108 -8.50 9.31 -1.80
N ALA A 109 -7.40 8.71 -1.37
CA ALA A 109 -7.19 8.34 0.02
C ALA A 109 -5.76 8.64 0.46
N VAL A 110 -5.63 9.11 1.69
CA VAL A 110 -4.34 9.32 2.37
C VAL A 110 -4.41 8.66 3.73
N ILE A 111 -3.40 7.87 4.07
CA ILE A 111 -3.29 7.22 5.37
C ILE A 111 -1.98 7.67 6.01
N LEU A 112 -2.09 8.42 7.09
CA LEU A 112 -0.93 8.82 7.91
C LEU A 112 -0.61 7.73 8.93
N LEU A 113 0.60 7.23 8.87
CA LEU A 113 1.20 6.31 9.82
C LEU A 113 2.26 7.05 10.63
N LYS A 114 2.34 6.74 11.92
CA LYS A 114 3.33 7.31 12.83
C LYS A 114 4.04 6.20 13.60
N ASP A 115 5.35 6.31 13.73
CA ASP A 115 6.10 5.41 14.61
C ASP A 115 5.76 5.69 16.09
N ARG A 116 5.67 4.63 16.89
CA ARG A 116 5.27 4.73 18.30
C ARG A 116 6.35 5.31 19.22
N VAL A 117 7.59 5.29 18.78
CA VAL A 117 8.76 5.69 19.58
C VAL A 117 9.43 6.93 18.99
N TYR A 118 9.58 6.97 17.67
CA TYR A 118 10.32 8.01 16.98
C TYR A 118 9.37 9.01 16.31
N PRO A 119 9.77 10.27 16.14
CA PRO A 119 9.03 11.25 15.33
C PRO A 119 9.29 10.97 13.84
N PHE A 120 8.81 9.80 13.38
CA PHE A 120 8.94 9.29 12.03
C PHE A 120 7.55 8.97 11.49
N TYR A 121 7.24 9.48 10.31
CA TYR A 121 5.91 9.47 9.73
C TYR A 121 5.97 8.97 8.29
N ILE A 122 4.93 8.25 7.90
CA ILE A 122 4.76 7.69 6.56
C ILE A 122 3.35 8.03 6.11
N GLU A 123 3.21 8.62 4.94
CA GLU A 123 1.92 8.81 4.29
C GLU A 123 1.80 7.86 3.10
N LEU A 124 0.74 7.06 3.11
CA LEU A 124 0.36 6.23 1.98
C LEU A 124 -0.72 6.96 1.19
N HIS A 125 -0.44 7.24 -0.06
CA HIS A 125 -1.35 7.92 -0.96
C HIS A 125 -1.90 6.97 -2.00
N PHE A 126 -3.19 7.08 -2.25
CA PHE A 126 -3.90 6.35 -3.30
C PHE A 126 -4.77 7.33 -4.08
N ARG A 127 -4.71 7.25 -5.40
CA ARG A 127 -5.52 8.07 -6.30
C ARG A 127 -6.08 7.23 -7.44
N ALA A 128 -7.39 7.10 -7.48
CA ALA A 128 -8.06 6.51 -8.62
C ALA A 128 -8.06 7.46 -9.82
N ARG A 129 -7.89 6.92 -11.00
CA ARG A 129 -8.02 7.58 -12.30
C ARG A 129 -9.11 6.88 -13.09
N PRO A 130 -10.38 7.25 -12.90
CA PRO A 130 -11.50 6.57 -13.55
C PRO A 130 -11.41 6.56 -15.07
N GLU A 131 -10.86 7.62 -15.67
CA GLU A 131 -10.72 7.80 -17.11
C GLU A 131 -9.81 6.77 -17.80
N CYS A 132 -8.90 6.15 -17.08
CA CYS A 132 -7.99 5.12 -17.60
C CYS A 132 -7.98 3.84 -16.75
N ASP A 133 -8.85 3.75 -15.75
CA ASP A 133 -9.02 2.59 -14.86
C ASP A 133 -7.74 2.19 -14.11
N ILE A 134 -7.01 3.20 -13.64
CA ILE A 134 -5.73 3.03 -12.92
C ILE A 134 -5.88 3.55 -11.48
N ILE A 135 -5.18 2.90 -10.55
CA ILE A 135 -4.97 3.41 -9.20
C ILE A 135 -3.49 3.75 -9.05
N GLU A 136 -3.20 5.04 -8.93
CA GLU A 136 -1.86 5.53 -8.59
C GLU A 136 -1.63 5.35 -7.10
N THR A 137 -0.41 4.97 -6.72
CA THR A 137 -0.01 4.89 -5.32
C THR A 137 1.42 5.37 -5.15
N TRP A 138 1.67 6.12 -4.08
CA TRP A 138 3.00 6.57 -3.69
C TRP A 138 3.08 6.69 -2.17
N THR A 139 4.31 6.80 -1.69
CA THR A 139 4.61 6.90 -0.27
C THR A 139 5.43 8.16 -0.02
N GLU A 140 5.05 8.93 0.98
CA GLU A 140 5.82 10.06 1.48
C GLU A 140 6.36 9.75 2.87
N ILE A 141 7.62 10.13 3.13
CA ILE A 141 8.28 9.89 4.41
C ILE A 141 8.80 11.21 4.93
N HIS A 142 8.52 11.52 6.19
CA HIS A 142 9.18 12.62 6.86
C HIS A 142 9.53 12.27 8.31
N HIS A 143 10.44 13.02 8.91
CA HIS A 143 10.81 12.89 10.30
C HIS A 143 11.10 14.24 10.94
N GLU A 144 10.89 14.33 12.24
CA GLU A 144 11.19 15.51 13.05
C GLU A 144 12.35 15.27 14.02
N ALA A 145 13.14 14.22 13.77
CA ALA A 145 14.32 13.93 14.57
C ALA A 145 15.34 15.06 14.44
N ARG A 146 15.97 15.44 15.57
CA ARG A 146 16.98 16.51 15.61
C ARG A 146 18.30 16.13 14.94
N LYS A 147 18.52 14.85 14.74
CA LYS A 147 19.74 14.31 14.11
C LYS A 147 19.32 13.53 12.85
N GLU A 148 20.31 13.17 12.08
CA GLU A 148 20.17 12.41 10.84
C GLU A 148 19.45 11.08 11.06
N VAL A 149 18.53 10.77 10.14
CA VAL A 149 17.90 9.48 9.96
C VAL A 149 18.34 8.95 8.62
N THR A 150 18.86 7.73 8.57
CA THR A 150 19.29 7.12 7.31
C THR A 150 18.18 6.23 6.77
N LEU A 151 17.70 6.52 5.58
CA LEU A 151 16.74 5.67 4.88
C LEU A 151 17.50 4.55 4.16
N ASN A 152 17.38 3.32 4.68
CA ASN A 152 18.08 2.15 4.14
C ASN A 152 17.32 1.50 2.99
N ARG A 153 15.99 1.58 3.03
CA ARG A 153 15.09 1.05 2.01
C ARG A 153 13.84 1.90 1.91
N PHE A 154 13.42 2.09 0.69
CA PHE A 154 12.20 2.80 0.35
C PHE A 154 11.51 2.12 -0.82
N GLY A 155 10.21 1.91 -0.70
CA GLY A 155 9.34 1.44 -1.79
C GLY A 155 8.10 2.33 -1.90
N SER A 156 7.60 2.51 -3.11
CA SER A 156 6.42 3.34 -3.37
C SER A 156 5.13 2.62 -3.03
N ALA A 157 5.10 1.28 -3.16
CA ALA A 157 3.91 0.48 -2.92
C ALA A 157 4.24 -0.98 -2.60
N VAL A 158 3.31 -1.63 -1.92
CA VAL A 158 3.20 -3.08 -1.80
C VAL A 158 1.85 -3.49 -2.35
N LEU A 159 1.81 -4.49 -3.22
CA LEU A 159 0.57 -5.10 -3.68
C LEU A 159 0.57 -6.57 -3.29
N PRO A 160 -0.31 -6.99 -2.38
CA PRO A 160 -0.41 -8.38 -1.98
C PRO A 160 -1.13 -9.20 -3.04
N ILE A 161 -0.51 -10.30 -3.45
CA ILE A 161 -1.10 -11.26 -4.38
C ILE A 161 -1.24 -12.60 -3.67
N ARG A 162 -2.43 -13.19 -3.73
CA ARG A 162 -2.66 -14.52 -3.16
C ARG A 162 -1.79 -15.56 -3.86
N ARG A 163 -1.30 -16.53 -3.11
CA ARG A 163 -0.61 -17.70 -3.67
C ARG A 163 -1.47 -18.37 -4.72
N GLY A 164 -0.85 -18.74 -5.84
CA GLY A 164 -1.48 -19.39 -6.97
C GLY A 164 -0.45 -19.76 -8.00
N ASN A 165 -0.89 -20.10 -9.20
CA ASN A 165 -0.04 -20.30 -10.36
C ASN A 165 0.28 -18.94 -11.00
N VAL A 166 1.11 -18.14 -10.31
CA VAL A 166 1.44 -16.76 -10.70
C VAL A 166 2.53 -16.78 -11.78
N TRP A 167 2.30 -16.00 -12.83
CA TRP A 167 3.28 -15.74 -13.88
C TRP A 167 3.56 -14.23 -13.94
N VAL A 168 4.81 -13.92 -14.20
CA VAL A 168 5.28 -12.55 -14.35
C VAL A 168 5.75 -12.34 -15.78
N SER A 169 5.24 -11.30 -16.41
CA SER A 169 5.64 -10.89 -17.76
C SER A 169 6.22 -9.48 -17.68
N HIS A 170 7.40 -9.29 -18.24
CA HIS A 170 8.05 -7.99 -18.31
C HIS A 170 8.82 -7.83 -19.60
N LEU A 171 9.20 -6.61 -19.91
CA LEU A 171 9.97 -6.30 -21.10
C LEU A 171 11.43 -6.02 -20.73
N TYR A 172 12.33 -6.49 -21.56
CA TYR A 172 13.74 -6.13 -21.50
C TYR A 172 14.26 -5.81 -22.90
N GLY A 173 15.47 -5.28 -22.98
CA GLY A 173 16.04 -5.00 -24.29
C GLY A 173 17.50 -4.58 -24.25
N SER A 174 17.97 -4.25 -25.43
CA SER A 174 19.26 -3.64 -25.68
C SER A 174 19.15 -2.75 -26.92
N TRP A 175 20.19 -2.03 -27.27
CA TRP A 175 20.20 -1.22 -28.48
C TRP A 175 19.88 -2.08 -29.72
N ALA A 176 18.94 -1.62 -30.54
CA ALA A 176 18.39 -2.30 -31.71
C ALA A 176 17.76 -3.69 -31.44
N ASN A 177 17.34 -3.95 -30.19
CA ASN A 177 16.70 -5.18 -29.75
C ASN A 177 15.83 -4.91 -28.49
N GLU A 178 15.00 -3.88 -28.59
CA GLU A 178 14.14 -3.39 -27.50
C GLU A 178 12.86 -4.24 -27.37
N ALA A 179 12.17 -4.07 -26.24
CA ALA A 179 10.83 -4.61 -25.97
C ALA A 179 10.71 -6.15 -26.15
N ARG A 180 11.71 -6.89 -25.70
CA ARG A 180 11.68 -8.35 -25.69
C ARG A 180 10.87 -8.84 -24.50
N LEU A 181 9.78 -9.57 -24.77
CA LEU A 181 8.93 -10.14 -23.73
C LEU A 181 9.62 -11.32 -23.03
N VAL A 182 9.68 -11.26 -21.73
CA VAL A 182 10.01 -12.37 -20.83
C VAL A 182 8.76 -12.74 -20.06
N GLU A 183 8.50 -14.04 -19.96
CA GLU A 183 7.39 -14.58 -19.19
C GLU A 183 7.90 -15.75 -18.37
N GLU A 184 7.80 -15.65 -17.07
CA GLU A 184 8.29 -16.68 -16.17
C GLU A 184 7.31 -16.95 -15.02
N LYS A 185 7.27 -18.21 -14.64
CA LYS A 185 6.47 -18.64 -13.48
C LYS A 185 7.16 -18.19 -12.21
N LEU A 186 6.40 -17.57 -11.31
CA LEU A 186 6.93 -17.19 -10.01
C LEU A 186 7.04 -18.43 -9.12
N GLU A 187 8.26 -18.90 -8.94
CA GLU A 187 8.58 -19.99 -8.00
C GLU A 187 8.88 -19.43 -6.60
N PRO A 188 8.90 -20.27 -5.54
CA PRO A 188 9.30 -19.84 -4.21
C PRO A 188 10.68 -19.16 -4.20
N GLY A 189 10.74 -17.94 -3.70
CA GLY A 189 11.96 -17.13 -3.71
C GLY A 189 11.65 -15.68 -4.02
N GLN A 190 12.57 -15.01 -4.67
CA GLN A 190 12.47 -13.60 -5.06
C GLN A 190 12.80 -13.44 -6.55
N LEU A 191 11.90 -12.82 -7.29
CA LEU A 191 12.16 -12.31 -8.63
C LEU A 191 12.39 -10.81 -8.53
N VAL A 192 13.53 -10.33 -9.03
CA VAL A 192 13.90 -8.92 -9.03
C VAL A 192 14.01 -8.43 -10.46
N ILE A 193 13.18 -7.46 -10.83
CA ILE A 193 13.26 -6.73 -12.09
C ILE A 193 13.85 -5.36 -11.75
N GLN A 194 15.04 -5.07 -12.28
CA GLN A 194 15.74 -3.82 -11.94
C GLN A 194 16.43 -3.22 -13.16
N ASN A 195 16.50 -1.91 -13.19
CA ASN A 195 17.32 -1.15 -14.12
C ASN A 195 18.31 -0.30 -13.31
N ARG A 196 19.59 -0.34 -13.71
CA ARG A 196 20.67 0.44 -13.08
C ARG A 196 21.32 1.43 -14.06
N ASP A 197 20.73 1.60 -15.23
CA ASP A 197 21.25 2.46 -16.29
C ASP A 197 20.67 3.90 -16.21
N GLY A 198 20.27 4.33 -15.02
CA GLY A 198 19.66 5.64 -14.78
C GLY A 198 18.26 5.72 -15.42
N VAL A 199 17.97 6.82 -16.09
CA VAL A 199 16.65 7.11 -16.67
C VAL A 199 16.34 6.36 -17.98
N ARG A 200 17.18 5.44 -18.42
CA ARG A 200 16.98 4.69 -19.67
C ARG A 200 16.13 3.45 -19.45
N ASN A 201 14.83 3.61 -19.40
CA ASN A 201 13.90 2.51 -19.17
C ASN A 201 13.77 1.52 -20.34
N SER A 202 14.02 1.95 -21.56
CA SER A 202 13.88 1.12 -22.77
C SER A 202 15.05 0.17 -23.03
N VAL A 203 16.16 0.37 -22.32
CA VAL A 203 17.34 -0.46 -22.43
C VAL A 203 17.47 -1.29 -21.17
N ARG A 204 17.55 -2.62 -21.30
CA ARG A 204 17.59 -3.65 -20.26
C ARG A 204 16.24 -4.00 -19.68
N SER A 205 15.71 -3.31 -18.66
CA SER A 205 14.41 -3.60 -18.08
C SER A 205 13.51 -2.40 -18.18
N HIS A 206 12.29 -2.61 -18.63
CA HIS A 206 11.24 -1.60 -18.64
C HIS A 206 10.67 -1.43 -17.21
N ALA A 207 10.03 -0.30 -16.98
CA ALA A 207 9.47 0.06 -15.66
C ALA A 207 8.08 -0.53 -15.41
N GLU A 208 7.60 -1.39 -16.29
CA GLU A 208 6.30 -2.04 -16.21
C GLU A 208 6.40 -3.55 -16.04
N VAL A 209 5.41 -4.11 -15.36
CA VAL A 209 5.24 -5.55 -15.12
C VAL A 209 3.78 -5.95 -15.23
N MET A 210 3.53 -7.13 -15.77
CA MET A 210 2.22 -7.78 -15.79
C MET A 210 2.28 -9.05 -14.95
N ILE A 211 1.31 -9.25 -14.08
CA ILE A 211 1.23 -10.36 -13.16
C ILE A 211 -0.05 -11.13 -13.43
N SER A 212 0.10 -12.34 -13.95
CA SER A 212 -1.01 -13.25 -14.25
C SER A 212 -1.30 -14.14 -13.04
N LEU A 213 -2.55 -14.18 -12.58
CA LEU A 213 -2.91 -14.74 -11.28
C LEU A 213 -3.21 -16.25 -11.29
N ASP A 214 -3.77 -16.77 -12.37
CA ASP A 214 -4.30 -18.15 -12.46
C ASP A 214 -3.56 -19.00 -13.51
N GLY A 215 -2.31 -18.67 -13.77
CA GLY A 215 -1.49 -19.27 -14.82
C GLY A 215 -1.08 -18.23 -15.85
N LYS A 216 -0.32 -18.67 -16.83
CA LYS A 216 0.13 -17.81 -17.92
C LYS A 216 -1.08 -17.26 -18.69
N ALA A 217 -1.17 -15.94 -18.80
CA ALA A 217 -2.20 -15.29 -19.60
C ALA A 217 -2.08 -15.69 -21.07
N ARG A 218 -3.21 -15.79 -21.75
CA ARG A 218 -3.32 -16.10 -23.16
C ARG A 218 -4.05 -14.95 -23.88
N GLU A 219 -3.98 -14.93 -25.18
CA GLU A 219 -4.59 -13.89 -26.02
C GLU A 219 -6.07 -13.60 -25.66
N ASN A 220 -6.83 -14.62 -25.33
CA ASN A 220 -8.28 -14.51 -25.08
C ASN A 220 -8.68 -14.94 -23.65
N SER A 221 -7.76 -15.11 -22.72
CA SER A 221 -8.10 -15.55 -21.37
C SER A 221 -6.97 -15.26 -20.36
N GLY A 222 -7.36 -14.98 -19.13
CA GLY A 222 -6.48 -14.72 -18.01
C GLY A 222 -6.89 -13.49 -17.22
N ARG A 223 -6.50 -13.46 -15.95
CA ARG A 223 -6.58 -12.25 -15.11
C ARG A 223 -5.18 -11.71 -14.94
N VAL A 224 -4.98 -10.46 -15.29
CA VAL A 224 -3.67 -9.81 -15.27
C VAL A 224 -3.77 -8.51 -14.47
N ILE A 225 -2.82 -8.31 -13.58
CA ILE A 225 -2.58 -7.04 -12.91
C ILE A 225 -1.37 -6.40 -13.57
N GLY A 226 -1.56 -5.22 -14.12
CA GLY A 226 -0.46 -4.38 -14.60
C GLY A 226 0.03 -3.45 -13.50
N ALA A 227 1.35 -3.24 -13.42
CA ALA A 227 1.95 -2.21 -12.59
C ALA A 227 3.08 -1.54 -13.36
N ALA A 228 3.21 -0.22 -13.17
CA ALA A 228 4.28 0.56 -13.77
C ALA A 228 4.80 1.60 -12.78
N LEU A 229 6.11 1.86 -12.81
CA LEU A 229 6.69 3.01 -12.14
C LEU A 229 6.45 4.25 -13.00
N CYS A 230 5.78 5.26 -12.43
CA CYS A 230 5.50 6.52 -13.13
C CYS A 230 6.72 7.44 -13.21
N TYR A 231 7.79 7.10 -12.51
CA TYR A 231 9.07 7.78 -12.55
C TYR A 231 10.12 6.86 -13.15
N GLY A 232 10.87 7.41 -14.08
CA GLY A 232 11.99 6.77 -14.72
C GLY A 232 13.19 7.71 -14.81
#